data_9f162dfe4bebb831794f494e9473968b
#
_entry.id   9f162dfe4bebb831794f494e9473968b
#
_cell.length_a   1.000
_cell.length_b   1.000
_cell.length_c   1.000
_cell.angle_alpha   90.00
_cell.angle_beta   90.00
_cell.angle_gamma   90.00
#
_symmetry.space_group_name_H-M   'P 1'
#
loop_
_entity.id
_entity.type
_entity.pdbx_description
1 polymer ?
#
loop_
_entity_poly.entity_id
_entity_poly.type
_entity_poly.pdbx_seq_one_letter_code
_entity_poly.pdbx_strand_id
1 'polypeptide(L)'
;ARRALHSLWNLRDNSTGLFGNVMDIQTGKWISNMSGLGAGMDSFYEYLLKSHVLFGEPSDLEMFNQIYDSIKKHSRLGRLKCNQGNGPHPFYVNVDLTNGNVFNNWIDSLQAAFPGVQVLHGDVEEAICHHAIYYAIWKKYGCLPERFNWKLNAPDVKFYPLRPEFMESTYLLYQATKNPFYLHVGKEILKSLNQLTKVECGYATVHDVETKTLEDRQESFFLSETCKYLYLLFDIDNPINKKADQYLFTTEGHVFPLKQNFRNKVWDEEDFDWTRNVKKVSNN
;
A
#
# COMPACT_ATOMS: atom_id res chain seq x y z
N ALA A 1 -5.58 -19.86 2.35
CA ALA A 1 -4.80 -18.64 2.06
C ALA A 1 -3.50 -18.97 1.32
N ARG A 2 -2.53 -19.72 1.90
CA ARG A 2 -1.20 -20.02 1.27
C ARG A 2 -1.31 -20.64 -0.13
N ARG A 3 -2.26 -21.54 -0.34
CA ARG A 3 -2.51 -22.15 -1.66
C ARG A 3 -2.86 -21.09 -2.72
N ALA A 4 -3.74 -20.16 -2.41
CA ALA A 4 -4.10 -19.07 -3.33
C ALA A 4 -2.88 -18.15 -3.58
N LEU A 5 -2.12 -17.84 -2.55
CA LEU A 5 -0.90 -17.05 -2.65
C LEU A 5 0.11 -17.70 -3.61
N HIS A 6 0.43 -18.99 -3.44
CA HIS A 6 1.36 -19.69 -4.34
C HIS A 6 0.82 -19.81 -5.76
N SER A 7 -0.50 -20.03 -5.94
CA SER A 7 -1.09 -20.05 -7.28
C SER A 7 -0.93 -18.71 -7.97
N LEU A 8 -1.20 -17.60 -7.27
CA LEU A 8 -1.00 -16.26 -7.82
C LEU A 8 0.48 -15.98 -8.08
N TRP A 9 1.37 -16.41 -7.16
CA TRP A 9 2.82 -16.24 -7.31
C TRP A 9 3.36 -16.85 -8.60
N ASN A 10 2.82 -17.99 -9.02
CA ASN A 10 3.22 -18.68 -10.25
C ASN A 10 2.70 -18.02 -11.53
N LEU A 11 1.84 -17.01 -11.43
CA LEU A 11 1.32 -16.24 -12.58
C LEU A 11 2.13 -14.99 -12.91
N ARG A 12 3.28 -14.77 -12.25
CA ARG A 12 4.18 -13.67 -12.59
C ARG A 12 4.67 -13.81 -14.04
N ASP A 13 4.88 -12.69 -14.68
CA ASP A 13 5.57 -12.68 -15.97
C ASP A 13 7.03 -13.17 -15.83
N ASN A 14 7.46 -14.04 -16.73
CA ASN A 14 8.78 -14.65 -16.65
C ASN A 14 9.93 -13.68 -16.98
N SER A 15 9.67 -12.61 -17.73
CA SER A 15 10.70 -11.65 -18.16
C SER A 15 10.89 -10.52 -17.16
N THR A 16 9.83 -10.04 -16.55
CA THR A 16 9.85 -8.91 -15.61
C THR A 16 9.74 -9.33 -14.17
N GLY A 17 9.14 -10.48 -13.88
CA GLY A 17 8.77 -10.92 -12.53
C GLY A 17 7.54 -10.22 -11.96
N LEU A 18 6.85 -9.35 -12.73
CA LEU A 18 5.72 -8.55 -12.27
C LEU A 18 4.38 -9.31 -12.36
N PHE A 19 3.37 -8.75 -11.69
CA PHE A 19 1.98 -9.22 -11.69
C PHE A 19 1.08 -8.25 -12.46
N GLY A 20 0.00 -8.75 -13.06
CA GLY A 20 -1.12 -7.91 -13.49
C GLY A 20 -2.02 -7.52 -12.31
N ASN A 21 -2.85 -6.50 -12.51
CA ASN A 21 -3.77 -6.02 -11.46
C ASN A 21 -5.13 -6.72 -11.46
N VAL A 22 -5.56 -7.27 -12.60
CA VAL A 22 -6.88 -7.90 -12.76
C VAL A 22 -6.74 -9.22 -13.49
N MET A 23 -7.29 -10.27 -12.90
CA MET A 23 -7.23 -11.63 -13.43
C MET A 23 -8.62 -12.19 -13.69
N ASP A 24 -8.77 -12.92 -14.79
CA ASP A 24 -9.91 -13.78 -15.04
C ASP A 24 -9.79 -15.06 -14.18
N ILE A 25 -10.69 -15.23 -13.24
CA ILE A 25 -10.67 -16.36 -12.28
C ILE A 25 -10.98 -17.72 -12.94
N GLN A 26 -11.63 -17.74 -14.10
CA GLN A 26 -11.95 -18.98 -14.80
C GLN A 26 -10.78 -19.48 -15.63
N THR A 27 -10.07 -18.57 -16.27
CA THR A 27 -8.95 -18.91 -17.17
C THR A 27 -7.60 -18.80 -16.49
N GLY A 28 -7.50 -18.12 -15.34
CA GLY A 28 -6.25 -17.81 -14.66
C GLY A 28 -5.34 -16.86 -15.43
N LYS A 29 -5.86 -16.10 -16.40
CA LYS A 29 -5.07 -15.17 -17.21
C LYS A 29 -5.29 -13.73 -16.76
N TRP A 30 -4.25 -12.92 -16.88
CA TRP A 30 -4.36 -11.48 -16.68
C TRP A 30 -5.27 -10.86 -17.75
N ILE A 31 -6.26 -10.09 -17.32
CA ILE A 31 -7.18 -9.36 -18.23
C ILE A 31 -6.50 -8.11 -18.78
N SER A 32 -5.60 -7.51 -17.97
CA SER A 32 -4.82 -6.33 -18.34
C SER A 32 -3.35 -6.57 -18.08
N ASN A 33 -2.50 -6.04 -18.95
CA ASN A 33 -1.06 -6.04 -18.76
C ASN A 33 -0.57 -4.95 -17.78
N MET A 34 -1.47 -4.17 -17.19
CA MET A 34 -1.07 -3.16 -16.20
C MET A 34 -0.54 -3.83 -14.92
N SER A 35 0.64 -3.44 -14.51
CA SER A 35 1.26 -3.74 -13.23
C SER A 35 1.50 -2.46 -12.46
N GLY A 36 1.09 -2.40 -11.19
CA GLY A 36 1.23 -1.21 -10.35
C GLY A 36 1.19 -1.55 -8.86
N LEU A 37 1.36 -0.53 -8.03
CA LEU A 37 1.39 -0.63 -6.57
C LEU A 37 0.06 -0.28 -5.90
N GLY A 38 -0.91 0.17 -6.68
CA GLY A 38 -2.22 0.54 -6.18
C GLY A 38 -3.26 -0.55 -6.36
N ALA A 39 -4.48 -0.16 -6.69
CA ALA A 39 -5.66 -1.01 -6.73
C ALA A 39 -5.42 -2.37 -7.42
N GLY A 40 -5.75 -3.43 -6.71
CA GLY A 40 -5.68 -4.81 -7.17
C GLY A 40 -4.47 -5.61 -6.67
N MET A 41 -3.34 -4.95 -6.36
CA MET A 41 -2.13 -5.65 -5.89
C MET A 41 -1.49 -5.02 -4.64
N ASP A 42 -1.95 -3.87 -4.18
CA ASP A 42 -1.49 -3.13 -3.02
C ASP A 42 -1.30 -4.00 -1.77
N SER A 43 -2.38 -4.55 -1.24
CA SER A 43 -2.34 -5.41 -0.05
C SER A 43 -1.70 -6.79 -0.31
N PHE A 44 -1.60 -7.24 -1.58
CA PHE A 44 -0.88 -8.48 -1.87
C PHE A 44 0.61 -8.37 -1.52
N TYR A 45 1.26 -7.29 -1.96
CA TYR A 45 2.66 -7.03 -1.62
C TYR A 45 2.86 -6.84 -0.12
N GLU A 46 1.95 -6.11 0.49
CA GLU A 46 1.92 -5.87 1.94
C GLU A 46 1.88 -7.19 2.72
N TYR A 47 0.97 -8.10 2.35
CA TYR A 47 0.80 -9.36 3.07
C TYR A 47 1.90 -10.40 2.83
N LEU A 48 2.64 -10.35 1.73
CA LEU A 48 3.86 -11.14 1.59
C LEU A 48 4.83 -10.84 2.73
N LEU A 49 5.05 -9.54 3.00
CA LEU A 49 5.95 -9.11 4.07
C LEU A 49 5.33 -9.33 5.47
N LYS A 50 4.07 -8.94 5.66
CA LYS A 50 3.38 -9.08 6.96
C LYS A 50 3.18 -10.54 7.35
N SER A 51 2.99 -11.47 6.41
CA SER A 51 2.95 -12.90 6.66
C SER A 51 4.28 -13.40 7.23
N HIS A 52 5.40 -13.00 6.64
CA HIS A 52 6.71 -13.30 7.21
C HIS A 52 6.89 -12.74 8.63
N VAL A 53 6.52 -11.48 8.84
CA VAL A 53 6.64 -10.83 10.16
C VAL A 53 5.81 -11.56 11.21
N LEU A 54 4.58 -11.98 10.88
CA LEU A 54 3.67 -12.65 11.82
C LEU A 54 4.00 -14.13 12.05
N PHE A 55 4.24 -14.86 10.97
CA PHE A 55 4.38 -16.33 11.02
C PHE A 55 5.83 -16.81 10.96
N GLY A 56 6.78 -15.96 10.60
CA GLY A 56 8.19 -16.32 10.50
C GLY A 56 8.57 -17.14 9.26
N GLU A 57 7.68 -17.20 8.25
CA GLU A 57 7.90 -17.99 7.04
C GLU A 57 8.97 -17.37 6.13
N PRO A 58 10.14 -18.00 5.94
CA PRO A 58 11.21 -17.44 5.14
C PRO A 58 10.85 -17.26 3.66
N SER A 59 10.05 -18.19 3.12
CA SER A 59 9.60 -18.15 1.72
C SER A 59 8.77 -16.91 1.39
N ASP A 60 8.00 -16.39 2.35
CA ASP A 60 7.17 -15.20 2.13
C ASP A 60 8.06 -13.94 2.03
N LEU A 61 9.13 -13.86 2.84
CA LEU A 61 10.13 -12.79 2.72
C LEU A 61 10.91 -12.90 1.40
N GLU A 62 11.27 -14.10 0.99
CA GLU A 62 11.96 -14.32 -0.28
C GLU A 62 11.08 -13.87 -1.46
N MET A 63 9.80 -14.25 -1.47
CA MET A 63 8.83 -13.78 -2.46
C MET A 63 8.72 -12.25 -2.43
N PHE A 64 8.62 -11.64 -1.25
CA PHE A 64 8.58 -10.17 -1.15
C PHE A 64 9.84 -9.52 -1.74
N ASN A 65 11.02 -10.01 -1.39
CA ASN A 65 12.28 -9.45 -1.89
C ASN A 65 12.37 -9.53 -3.41
N GLN A 66 12.02 -10.68 -4.01
CA GLN A 66 12.03 -10.88 -5.45
C GLN A 66 11.09 -9.90 -6.16
N ILE A 67 9.85 -9.74 -5.67
CA ILE A 67 8.91 -8.81 -6.30
C ILE A 67 9.28 -7.36 -6.06
N TYR A 68 9.82 -7.01 -4.88
CA TYR A 68 10.26 -5.66 -4.59
C TYR A 68 11.43 -5.23 -5.48
N ASP A 69 12.36 -6.12 -5.76
CA ASP A 69 13.44 -5.88 -6.73
C ASP A 69 12.90 -5.67 -8.14
N SER A 70 11.92 -6.47 -8.56
CA SER A 70 11.23 -6.29 -9.86
C SER A 70 10.49 -4.96 -9.94
N ILE A 71 9.79 -4.57 -8.89
CA ILE A 71 9.11 -3.27 -8.77
C ILE A 71 10.11 -2.13 -8.87
N LYS A 72 11.20 -2.16 -8.10
CA LYS A 72 12.26 -1.12 -8.16
C LYS A 72 12.91 -1.05 -9.55
N LYS A 73 13.10 -2.18 -10.20
CA LYS A 73 13.73 -2.24 -11.52
C LYS A 73 12.85 -1.67 -12.62
N HIS A 74 11.54 -1.94 -12.60
CA HIS A 74 10.65 -1.66 -13.71
C HIS A 74 9.70 -0.47 -13.47
N SER A 75 9.17 -0.31 -12.26
CA SER A 75 8.15 0.71 -11.96
C SER A 75 8.73 2.02 -11.41
N ARG A 76 9.97 2.00 -10.91
CA ARG A 76 10.60 3.15 -10.30
C ARG A 76 11.23 4.06 -11.34
N LEU A 77 10.84 5.33 -11.35
CA LEU A 77 11.43 6.38 -12.17
C LEU A 77 12.22 7.37 -11.31
N GLY A 78 13.03 8.20 -11.96
CA GLY A 78 13.79 9.26 -11.31
C GLY A 78 15.21 8.85 -10.90
N ARG A 79 15.87 9.69 -10.08
CA ARG A 79 17.25 9.45 -9.65
C ARG A 79 17.38 8.19 -8.80
N LEU A 80 18.56 7.55 -8.85
CA LEU A 80 18.77 6.25 -8.18
C LEU A 80 18.65 6.31 -6.66
N LYS A 81 19.17 7.36 -6.04
CA LYS A 81 19.07 7.54 -4.59
C LYS A 81 18.06 8.62 -4.24
N CYS A 82 17.36 8.43 -3.13
CA CYS A 82 16.34 9.37 -2.67
C CYS A 82 16.88 10.79 -2.53
N ASN A 83 17.97 10.97 -1.79
CA ASN A 83 18.50 12.29 -1.42
C ASN A 83 19.80 12.68 -2.15
N GLN A 84 20.27 11.88 -3.11
CA GLN A 84 21.57 12.10 -3.76
C GLN A 84 21.48 11.88 -5.27
N GLY A 85 22.29 12.63 -6.01
CA GLY A 85 22.40 12.52 -7.45
C GLY A 85 21.54 13.51 -8.21
N ASN A 86 21.77 13.57 -9.52
CA ASN A 86 21.04 14.42 -10.45
C ASN A 86 19.80 13.69 -10.98
N GLY A 87 18.78 14.45 -11.36
CA GLY A 87 17.57 13.92 -11.95
C GLY A 87 16.29 14.23 -11.14
N PRO A 88 15.12 13.90 -11.71
CA PRO A 88 13.84 14.14 -11.06
C PRO A 88 13.69 13.34 -9.77
N HIS A 89 12.77 13.77 -8.93
CA HIS A 89 12.41 13.06 -7.69
C HIS A 89 11.94 11.64 -8.01
N PRO A 90 12.41 10.60 -7.26
CA PRO A 90 12.00 9.23 -7.53
C PRO A 90 10.55 8.98 -7.14
N PHE A 91 9.84 8.24 -7.98
CA PHE A 91 8.46 7.81 -7.75
C PHE A 91 8.14 6.54 -8.55
N TYR A 92 7.03 5.89 -8.23
CA TYR A 92 6.61 4.64 -8.86
C TYR A 92 5.43 4.87 -9.78
N VAL A 93 5.46 4.23 -10.94
CA VAL A 93 4.44 4.33 -11.98
C VAL A 93 3.89 2.96 -12.36
N ASN A 94 2.72 2.95 -12.99
CA ASN A 94 2.17 1.74 -13.58
C ASN A 94 2.92 1.40 -14.86
N VAL A 95 3.27 0.13 -15.01
CA VAL A 95 4.05 -0.38 -16.16
C VAL A 95 3.34 -1.57 -16.80
N ASP A 96 3.74 -1.88 -18.04
CA ASP A 96 3.33 -3.10 -18.71
C ASP A 96 4.07 -4.30 -18.08
N LEU A 97 3.33 -5.27 -17.62
CA LEU A 97 3.87 -6.43 -16.91
C LEU A 97 4.82 -7.28 -17.76
N THR A 98 4.70 -7.23 -19.11
CA THR A 98 5.49 -8.09 -20.00
C THR A 98 6.84 -7.49 -20.39
N ASN A 99 6.95 -6.15 -20.39
CA ASN A 99 8.14 -5.46 -20.88
C ASN A 99 8.66 -4.34 -19.96
N GLY A 100 7.92 -3.99 -18.90
CA GLY A 100 8.32 -2.95 -17.94
C GLY A 100 8.20 -1.50 -18.45
N ASN A 101 7.63 -1.27 -19.62
CA ASN A 101 7.42 0.09 -20.13
C ASN A 101 6.29 0.79 -19.40
N VAL A 102 6.35 2.12 -19.28
CA VAL A 102 5.28 2.91 -18.65
C VAL A 102 3.94 2.63 -19.34
N PHE A 103 2.97 2.14 -18.58
CA PHE A 103 1.66 1.73 -19.11
C PHE A 103 0.69 2.92 -19.23
N ASN A 104 0.70 3.81 -18.22
CA ASN A 104 -0.14 5.00 -18.19
C ASN A 104 0.53 6.13 -17.40
N ASN A 105 -0.11 7.30 -17.36
CA ASN A 105 0.45 8.50 -16.74
C ASN A 105 -0.19 8.86 -15.39
N TRP A 106 -0.86 7.92 -14.73
CA TRP A 106 -1.49 8.18 -13.43
C TRP A 106 -0.98 7.22 -12.34
N ILE A 107 -1.07 7.69 -11.11
CA ILE A 107 -0.92 6.94 -9.88
C ILE A 107 -2.21 7.05 -9.06
N ASP A 108 -2.55 6.06 -8.27
CA ASP A 108 -3.72 6.13 -7.40
C ASP A 108 -3.37 6.38 -5.93
N SER A 109 -4.38 6.79 -5.15
CA SER A 109 -4.20 7.13 -3.74
C SER A 109 -3.88 5.91 -2.87
N LEU A 110 -4.33 4.71 -3.26
CA LEU A 110 -4.04 3.45 -2.55
C LEU A 110 -2.53 3.16 -2.48
N GLN A 111 -1.80 3.54 -3.54
CA GLN A 111 -0.35 3.40 -3.58
C GLN A 111 0.36 4.18 -2.45
N ALA A 112 -0.31 5.14 -1.82
CA ALA A 112 0.24 5.88 -0.69
C ALA A 112 0.48 5.03 0.58
N ALA A 113 -0.03 3.79 0.63
CA ALA A 113 0.31 2.81 1.66
C ALA A 113 1.70 2.19 1.47
N PHE A 114 2.19 2.13 0.23
CA PHE A 114 3.43 1.40 -0.08
C PHE A 114 4.69 1.97 0.64
N PRO A 115 4.84 3.27 0.89
CA PRO A 115 5.89 3.77 1.80
C PRO A 115 5.88 3.11 3.19
N GLY A 116 4.70 2.76 3.71
CA GLY A 116 4.58 2.00 4.96
C GLY A 116 5.13 0.57 4.84
N VAL A 117 4.91 -0.08 3.71
CA VAL A 117 5.50 -1.40 3.40
C VAL A 117 7.02 -1.30 3.27
N GLN A 118 7.53 -0.24 2.63
CA GLN A 118 8.97 0.03 2.53
C GLN A 118 9.61 0.26 3.92
N VAL A 119 8.94 0.98 4.82
CA VAL A 119 9.36 1.13 6.22
C VAL A 119 9.43 -0.23 6.92
N LEU A 120 8.41 -1.05 6.78
CA LEU A 120 8.36 -2.37 7.41
C LEU A 120 9.46 -3.30 6.88
N HIS A 121 9.83 -3.19 5.61
CA HIS A 121 10.95 -3.90 5.00
C HIS A 121 12.32 -3.37 5.46
N GLY A 122 12.40 -2.14 5.96
CA GLY A 122 13.64 -1.47 6.36
C GLY A 122 14.22 -0.51 5.32
N ASP A 123 13.59 -0.34 4.14
CA ASP A 123 14.01 0.60 3.10
C ASP A 123 13.44 2.01 3.38
N VAL A 124 13.84 2.56 4.53
CA VAL A 124 13.29 3.82 5.06
C VAL A 124 13.62 5.02 4.16
N GLU A 125 14.82 5.05 3.55
CA GLU A 125 15.20 6.13 2.65
C GLU A 125 14.30 6.20 1.41
N GLU A 126 13.99 5.06 0.82
CA GLU A 126 13.08 4.98 -0.32
C GLU A 126 11.64 5.35 0.08
N ALA A 127 11.20 4.91 1.27
CA ALA A 127 9.89 5.26 1.82
C ALA A 127 9.72 6.78 1.99
N ILE A 128 10.75 7.49 2.46
CA ILE A 128 10.76 8.96 2.62
C ILE A 128 10.48 9.64 1.28
N CYS A 129 11.18 9.23 0.24
CA CYS A 129 10.98 9.81 -1.08
C CYS A 129 9.62 9.49 -1.68
N HIS A 130 9.19 8.26 -1.56
CA HIS A 130 7.90 7.84 -2.09
C HIS A 130 6.74 8.57 -1.39
N HIS A 131 6.78 8.70 -0.06
CA HIS A 131 5.81 9.47 0.73
C HIS A 131 5.77 10.95 0.32
N ALA A 132 6.90 11.55 0.00
CA ALA A 132 6.99 12.97 -0.34
C ALA A 132 6.15 13.35 -1.58
N ILE A 133 5.94 12.42 -2.51
CA ILE A 133 5.06 12.63 -3.68
C ILE A 133 3.61 12.85 -3.22
N TYR A 134 3.10 12.00 -2.34
CA TYR A 134 1.73 12.11 -1.82
C TYR A 134 1.56 13.34 -0.94
N TYR A 135 2.59 13.69 -0.17
CA TYR A 135 2.58 14.95 0.58
C TYR A 135 2.51 16.17 -0.34
N ALA A 136 3.25 16.18 -1.44
CA ALA A 136 3.19 17.27 -2.42
C ALA A 136 1.79 17.40 -3.05
N ILE A 137 1.14 16.29 -3.40
CA ILE A 137 -0.23 16.28 -3.91
C ILE A 137 -1.21 16.77 -2.82
N TRP A 138 -1.05 16.26 -1.58
CA TRP A 138 -1.86 16.73 -0.44
C TRP A 138 -1.73 18.23 -0.21
N LYS A 139 -0.51 18.78 -0.26
CA LYS A 139 -0.26 20.23 -0.13
C LYS A 139 -0.97 21.05 -1.22
N LYS A 140 -1.05 20.51 -2.42
CA LYS A 140 -1.68 21.19 -3.56
C LYS A 140 -3.21 21.21 -3.45
N TYR A 141 -3.82 20.11 -3.02
CA TYR A 141 -5.29 19.94 -3.04
C TYR A 141 -5.93 19.88 -1.65
N GLY A 142 -5.17 19.74 -0.57
CA GLY A 142 -5.70 19.52 0.78
C GLY A 142 -6.26 18.12 1.04
N CYS A 143 -6.28 17.27 0.02
CA CYS A 143 -6.67 15.86 0.07
C CYS A 143 -6.11 15.15 -1.18
N LEU A 144 -5.99 13.81 -1.12
CA LEU A 144 -5.49 13.04 -2.28
C LEU A 144 -6.65 12.73 -3.23
N PRO A 145 -6.55 13.07 -4.52
CA PRO A 145 -7.50 12.55 -5.52
C PRO A 145 -7.30 11.03 -5.66
N GLU A 146 -8.36 10.31 -5.99
CA GLU A 146 -8.33 8.86 -6.18
C GLU A 146 -7.31 8.44 -7.26
N ARG A 147 -7.19 9.26 -8.33
CA ARG A 147 -6.12 9.14 -9.34
C ARG A 147 -5.52 10.51 -9.66
N PHE A 148 -4.20 10.54 -9.76
CA PHE A 148 -3.43 11.73 -10.10
C PHE A 148 -2.58 11.47 -11.34
N ASN A 149 -2.77 12.29 -12.38
CA ASN A 149 -1.96 12.28 -13.59
C ASN A 149 -0.66 13.06 -13.35
N TRP A 150 0.43 12.31 -13.19
CA TRP A 150 1.73 12.89 -12.87
C TRP A 150 2.35 13.65 -14.06
N LYS A 151 1.96 13.33 -15.30
CA LYS A 151 2.44 14.01 -16.50
C LYS A 151 1.73 15.36 -16.72
N LEU A 152 0.42 15.39 -16.48
CA LEU A 152 -0.38 16.62 -16.57
C LEU A 152 -0.35 17.42 -15.27
N ASN A 153 0.16 16.84 -14.18
CA ASN A 153 0.16 17.41 -12.83
C ASN A 153 -1.26 17.83 -12.36
N ALA A 154 -2.24 16.99 -12.63
CA ALA A 154 -3.66 17.22 -12.37
C ALA A 154 -4.39 15.93 -11.95
N PRO A 155 -5.54 16.04 -11.21
CA PRO A 155 -6.34 14.87 -10.87
C PRO A 155 -7.03 14.28 -12.12
N ASP A 156 -6.96 12.95 -12.31
CA ASP A 156 -7.77 12.22 -13.31
C ASP A 156 -9.09 11.75 -12.71
N VAL A 157 -9.06 11.25 -11.47
CA VAL A 157 -10.27 10.89 -10.70
C VAL A 157 -10.26 11.74 -9.43
N LYS A 158 -11.18 12.68 -9.35
CA LYS A 158 -11.11 13.82 -8.43
C LYS A 158 -11.64 13.57 -7.03
N PHE A 159 -12.34 12.46 -6.75
CA PHE A 159 -12.91 12.26 -5.44
C PHE A 159 -11.87 11.76 -4.42
N TYR A 160 -12.12 12.10 -3.14
CA TYR A 160 -11.37 11.64 -2.00
C TYR A 160 -12.33 11.08 -0.93
N PRO A 161 -12.46 9.75 -0.81
CA PRO A 161 -13.39 9.09 0.12
C PRO A 161 -12.81 8.92 1.52
N LEU A 162 -12.04 9.88 2.02
CA LEU A 162 -11.43 9.86 3.36
C LEU A 162 -10.40 8.74 3.57
N ARG A 163 -9.70 8.33 2.52
CA ARG A 163 -8.76 7.22 2.50
C ARG A 163 -7.62 7.35 3.52
N PRO A 164 -7.18 6.22 4.13
CA PRO A 164 -6.19 6.18 5.21
C PRO A 164 -4.72 6.03 4.76
N GLU A 165 -4.43 5.59 3.54
CA GLU A 165 -3.12 5.07 3.13
C GLU A 165 -1.99 6.09 3.32
N PHE A 166 -2.27 7.37 3.11
CA PHE A 166 -1.29 8.43 3.34
C PHE A 166 -1.05 8.67 4.85
N MET A 167 -2.09 8.55 5.69
CA MET A 167 -1.98 8.64 7.15
C MET A 167 -1.21 7.46 7.73
N GLU A 168 -1.47 6.27 7.22
CA GLU A 168 -0.75 5.04 7.57
C GLU A 168 0.75 5.20 7.33
N SER A 169 1.15 5.54 6.12
CA SER A 169 2.56 5.72 5.78
C SER A 169 3.22 6.86 6.56
N THR A 170 2.47 7.96 6.84
CA THR A 170 2.93 9.06 7.70
C THR A 170 3.22 8.59 9.12
N TYR A 171 2.30 7.81 9.70
CA TYR A 171 2.46 7.22 11.02
C TYR A 171 3.65 6.27 11.09
N LEU A 172 3.78 5.34 10.13
CA LEU A 172 4.87 4.37 10.11
C LEU A 172 6.24 5.04 9.91
N LEU A 173 6.33 6.05 9.06
CA LEU A 173 7.55 6.86 8.91
C LEU A 173 7.91 7.63 10.18
N TYR A 174 6.93 8.16 10.91
CA TYR A 174 7.19 8.75 12.23
C TYR A 174 7.72 7.70 13.21
N GLN A 175 7.10 6.51 13.26
CA GLN A 175 7.56 5.46 14.15
C GLN A 175 9.00 5.02 13.86
N ALA A 176 9.38 4.91 12.58
CA ALA A 176 10.71 4.50 12.18
C ALA A 176 11.79 5.58 12.36
N THR A 177 11.45 6.84 12.12
CA THR A 177 12.45 7.92 12.06
C THR A 177 12.43 8.85 13.28
N LYS A 178 11.30 8.92 13.99
CA LYS A 178 10.99 9.93 15.01
C LYS A 178 11.17 11.39 14.53
N ASN A 179 11.17 11.58 13.19
CA ASN A 179 11.32 12.91 12.62
C ASN A 179 10.03 13.72 12.83
N PRO A 180 10.09 14.89 13.50
CA PRO A 180 8.92 15.73 13.78
C PRO A 180 8.24 16.26 12.51
N PHE A 181 8.87 16.15 11.35
CA PHE A 181 8.26 16.47 10.05
C PHE A 181 6.96 15.68 9.84
N TYR A 182 6.89 14.40 10.22
CA TYR A 182 5.68 13.58 10.07
C TYR A 182 4.57 13.99 11.04
N LEU A 183 4.90 14.53 12.22
CA LEU A 183 3.90 15.17 13.08
C LEU A 183 3.33 16.44 12.43
N HIS A 184 4.19 17.23 11.76
CA HIS A 184 3.73 18.38 10.99
C HIS A 184 2.79 17.95 9.85
N VAL A 185 3.16 16.90 9.08
CA VAL A 185 2.29 16.35 8.02
C VAL A 185 0.94 15.91 8.60
N GLY A 186 0.93 15.15 9.70
CA GLY A 186 -0.31 14.72 10.36
C GLY A 186 -1.17 15.89 10.83
N LYS A 187 -0.56 16.96 11.36
CA LYS A 187 -1.27 18.18 11.73
C LYS A 187 -1.93 18.86 10.52
N GLU A 188 -1.25 18.89 9.39
CA GLU A 188 -1.81 19.45 8.15
C GLU A 188 -2.96 18.60 7.61
N ILE A 189 -2.81 17.26 7.68
CA ILE A 189 -3.88 16.33 7.32
C ILE A 189 -5.12 16.57 8.21
N LEU A 190 -4.94 16.60 9.53
CA LEU A 190 -6.04 16.83 10.48
C LEU A 190 -6.72 18.19 10.25
N LYS A 191 -5.93 19.23 9.96
CA LYS A 191 -6.47 20.55 9.61
C LYS A 191 -7.32 20.49 8.33
N SER A 192 -6.82 19.83 7.27
CA SER A 192 -7.54 19.66 6.01
C SER A 192 -8.84 18.88 6.20
N LEU A 193 -8.81 17.76 6.92
CA LEU A 193 -10.02 16.97 7.24
C LEU A 193 -11.07 17.83 7.95
N ASN A 194 -10.68 18.57 8.99
CA ASN A 194 -11.61 19.41 9.72
C ASN A 194 -12.16 20.59 8.90
N GLN A 195 -11.38 21.13 7.97
CA GLN A 195 -11.79 22.28 7.16
C GLN A 195 -12.58 21.90 5.91
N LEU A 196 -12.26 20.76 5.29
CA LEU A 196 -12.79 20.39 3.98
C LEU A 196 -13.87 19.33 4.05
N THR A 197 -13.87 18.45 5.06
CA THR A 197 -14.72 17.26 5.07
C THR A 197 -15.68 17.20 6.25
N LYS A 198 -15.51 18.04 7.28
CA LYS A 198 -16.38 18.05 8.46
C LYS A 198 -17.76 18.62 8.11
N VAL A 199 -18.80 17.89 8.47
CA VAL A 199 -20.21 18.24 8.31
C VAL A 199 -20.93 18.19 9.66
N GLU A 200 -22.22 18.45 9.72
CA GLU A 200 -23.01 18.50 10.95
C GLU A 200 -22.92 17.19 11.74
N CYS A 201 -23.05 16.05 11.07
CA CYS A 201 -23.09 14.72 11.69
C CYS A 201 -21.83 13.87 11.47
N GLY A 202 -20.66 14.46 11.18
CA GLY A 202 -19.44 13.71 10.98
C GLY A 202 -18.53 14.28 9.90
N TYR A 203 -18.08 13.42 9.01
CA TYR A 203 -17.18 13.78 7.91
C TYR A 203 -17.70 13.19 6.61
N ALA A 204 -17.56 13.92 5.52
CA ALA A 204 -18.07 13.54 4.22
C ALA A 204 -16.94 13.38 3.19
N THR A 205 -17.15 12.49 2.24
CA THR A 205 -16.29 12.32 1.06
C THR A 205 -16.18 13.63 0.30
N VAL A 206 -14.99 14.01 -0.13
CA VAL A 206 -14.81 15.11 -1.10
C VAL A 206 -15.10 14.53 -2.49
N HIS A 207 -16.16 15.02 -3.13
CA HIS A 207 -16.55 14.62 -4.47
C HIS A 207 -15.55 15.11 -5.53
N ASP A 208 -15.07 16.33 -5.37
CA ASP A 208 -14.08 16.93 -6.29
C ASP A 208 -13.02 17.68 -5.48
N VAL A 209 -11.77 17.21 -5.54
CA VAL A 209 -10.63 17.80 -4.81
C VAL A 209 -10.23 19.19 -5.28
N GLU A 210 -10.68 19.66 -6.45
CA GLU A 210 -10.44 21.02 -6.95
C GLU A 210 -11.51 21.98 -6.45
N THR A 211 -12.79 21.64 -6.58
CA THR A 211 -13.93 22.49 -6.18
C THR A 211 -14.31 22.36 -4.71
N LYS A 212 -13.86 21.30 -4.03
CA LYS A 212 -14.19 20.96 -2.62
C LYS A 212 -15.68 20.65 -2.39
N THR A 213 -16.39 20.27 -3.41
CA THR A 213 -17.77 19.78 -3.26
C THR A 213 -17.77 18.48 -2.48
N LEU A 214 -18.79 18.27 -1.65
CA LEU A 214 -18.92 17.08 -0.80
C LEU A 214 -19.99 16.15 -1.33
N GLU A 215 -19.84 14.87 -0.97
CA GLU A 215 -20.80 13.79 -1.20
C GLU A 215 -21.22 13.22 0.15
N ASP A 216 -22.50 12.98 0.37
CA ASP A 216 -23.02 12.37 1.59
C ASP A 216 -22.64 10.90 1.67
N ARG A 217 -21.36 10.67 1.99
CA ARG A 217 -20.73 9.36 2.07
C ARG A 217 -19.58 9.40 3.05
N GLN A 218 -19.55 8.45 4.00
CA GLN A 218 -18.44 8.22 4.91
C GLN A 218 -18.13 6.73 4.94
N GLU A 219 -16.96 6.35 4.48
CA GLU A 219 -16.52 4.96 4.47
C GLU A 219 -16.13 4.47 5.87
N SER A 220 -16.30 3.17 6.14
CA SER A 220 -15.99 2.57 7.43
C SER A 220 -14.52 2.72 7.80
N PHE A 221 -13.60 2.66 6.84
CA PHE A 221 -12.18 2.84 7.07
C PHE A 221 -11.79 4.25 7.55
N PHE A 222 -12.65 5.25 7.44
CA PHE A 222 -12.36 6.55 8.01
C PHE A 222 -12.13 6.47 9.52
N LEU A 223 -13.01 5.77 10.25
CA LEU A 223 -12.86 5.59 11.70
C LEU A 223 -11.85 4.50 12.04
N SER A 224 -11.93 3.35 11.35
CA SER A 224 -11.08 2.20 11.67
C SER A 224 -9.61 2.40 11.32
N GLU A 225 -9.29 3.32 10.42
CA GLU A 225 -7.93 3.54 9.93
C GLU A 225 -7.51 5.01 9.94
N THR A 226 -8.15 5.89 9.16
CA THR A 226 -7.73 7.30 9.04
C THR A 226 -7.64 7.97 10.40
N CYS A 227 -8.70 7.88 11.22
CA CYS A 227 -8.70 8.42 12.59
C CYS A 227 -7.73 7.67 13.50
N LYS A 228 -7.63 6.35 13.38
CA LYS A 228 -6.73 5.53 14.19
C LYS A 228 -5.26 5.89 13.97
N TYR A 229 -4.80 5.97 12.72
CA TYR A 229 -3.40 6.32 12.44
C TYR A 229 -3.08 7.74 12.87
N LEU A 230 -3.99 8.70 12.68
CA LEU A 230 -3.82 10.06 13.20
C LEU A 230 -3.81 10.10 14.72
N TYR A 231 -4.69 9.36 15.39
CA TYR A 231 -4.68 9.24 16.85
C TYR A 231 -3.35 8.68 17.37
N LEU A 232 -2.89 7.56 16.80
CA LEU A 232 -1.63 6.93 17.19
C LEU A 232 -0.40 7.81 16.86
N LEU A 233 -0.47 8.61 15.80
CA LEU A 233 0.62 9.52 15.44
C LEU A 233 0.87 10.57 16.55
N PHE A 234 -0.18 11.05 17.20
CA PHE A 234 -0.08 12.10 18.25
C PHE A 234 -0.08 11.56 19.67
N ASP A 235 -0.60 10.37 19.92
CA ASP A 235 -0.54 9.71 21.23
C ASP A 235 0.77 8.94 21.39
N ILE A 236 1.86 9.70 21.59
CA ILE A 236 3.23 9.14 21.68
C ILE A 236 3.40 8.16 22.86
N ASP A 237 2.56 8.28 23.88
CA ASP A 237 2.58 7.43 25.07
C ASP A 237 1.71 6.18 24.95
N ASN A 238 1.03 6.00 23.82
CA ASN A 238 0.21 4.83 23.57
C ASN A 238 1.01 3.53 23.73
N PRO A 239 0.46 2.50 24.40
CA PRO A 239 1.13 1.21 24.55
C PRO A 239 1.56 0.56 23.24
N ILE A 240 0.80 0.75 22.14
CA ILE A 240 1.15 0.24 20.81
C ILE A 240 2.43 0.93 20.31
N ASN A 241 2.55 2.24 20.49
CA ASN A 241 3.74 3.00 20.07
C ASN A 241 4.98 2.67 20.90
N LYS A 242 4.80 2.45 22.21
CA LYS A 242 5.90 2.07 23.13
C LYS A 242 6.43 0.65 22.88
N LYS A 243 5.61 -0.21 22.27
CA LYS A 243 5.92 -1.61 21.99
C LYS A 243 5.67 -1.93 20.52
N ALA A 244 6.08 -1.03 19.63
CA ALA A 244 5.81 -1.15 18.20
C ALA A 244 6.37 -2.45 17.58
N ASP A 245 7.42 -3.02 18.17
CA ASP A 245 8.01 -4.30 17.82
C ASP A 245 7.15 -5.52 18.22
N GLN A 246 6.09 -5.32 19.00
CA GLN A 246 5.19 -6.37 19.49
C GLN A 246 3.85 -6.41 18.76
N TYR A 247 3.62 -5.52 17.82
CA TYR A 247 2.34 -5.40 17.12
C TYR A 247 2.52 -5.26 15.61
N LEU A 248 1.54 -5.77 14.88
CA LEU A 248 1.43 -5.64 13.44
C LEU A 248 0.03 -5.13 13.09
N PHE A 249 -0.05 -4.19 12.16
CA PHE A 249 -1.32 -3.74 11.60
C PHE A 249 -1.67 -4.57 10.36
N THR A 250 -2.95 -4.95 10.23
CA THR A 250 -3.47 -5.47 8.95
C THR A 250 -3.66 -4.34 7.95
N THR A 251 -3.99 -4.68 6.70
CA THR A 251 -4.32 -3.70 5.65
C THR A 251 -5.54 -2.83 5.99
N GLU A 252 -6.38 -3.25 6.95
CA GLU A 252 -7.53 -2.51 7.46
C GLU A 252 -7.29 -1.93 8.86
N GLY A 253 -6.03 -1.76 9.25
CA GLY A 253 -5.65 -1.14 10.52
C GLY A 253 -6.02 -1.95 11.78
N HIS A 254 -6.34 -3.24 11.68
CA HIS A 254 -6.49 -4.09 12.85
C HIS A 254 -5.13 -4.41 13.47
N VAL A 255 -5.06 -4.39 14.80
CA VAL A 255 -3.81 -4.58 15.54
C VAL A 255 -3.68 -6.04 15.98
N PHE A 256 -2.64 -6.71 15.52
CA PHE A 256 -2.31 -8.08 15.92
C PHE A 256 -1.05 -8.10 16.78
N PRO A 257 -1.05 -8.80 17.93
CA PRO A 257 0.16 -9.00 18.71
C PRO A 257 1.07 -10.03 18.03
N LEU A 258 2.37 -9.72 17.97
CA LEU A 258 3.40 -10.63 17.49
C LEU A 258 3.74 -11.64 18.59
N LYS A 259 3.12 -12.81 18.55
CA LYS A 259 3.34 -13.87 19.55
C LYS A 259 4.19 -14.97 18.97
N GLN A 260 5.16 -15.48 19.76
CA GLN A 260 6.06 -16.55 19.36
C GLN A 260 5.35 -17.84 18.93
N ASN A 261 4.18 -18.11 19.49
CA ASN A 261 3.40 -19.31 19.13
C ASN A 261 2.87 -19.29 17.68
N PHE A 262 2.75 -18.13 17.05
CA PHE A 262 2.41 -18.03 15.62
C PHE A 262 3.57 -18.47 14.73
N ARG A 263 4.81 -18.25 15.17
CA ARG A 263 6.05 -18.59 14.45
C ARG A 263 6.47 -20.05 14.63
N ASN A 264 6.02 -20.67 15.72
CA ASN A 264 6.36 -22.08 16.03
C ASN A 264 5.38 -23.09 15.42
N LYS A 265 4.41 -22.63 14.64
CA LYS A 265 3.45 -23.52 14.00
C LYS A 265 4.14 -24.22 12.82
N VAL A 266 4.42 -25.52 12.99
CA VAL A 266 4.81 -26.39 11.88
C VAL A 266 3.56 -26.59 11.02
N TRP A 267 3.61 -26.15 9.77
CA TRP A 267 2.60 -26.44 8.77
C TRP A 267 2.95 -27.81 8.20
N ASP A 268 2.11 -28.82 8.43
CA ASP A 268 2.33 -30.13 7.86
C ASP A 268 2.32 -30.05 6.33
N GLU A 269 3.44 -30.40 5.70
CA GLU A 269 3.56 -30.42 4.23
C GLU A 269 2.57 -31.40 3.60
N GLU A 270 2.11 -32.42 4.35
CA GLU A 270 1.11 -33.39 3.90
C GLU A 270 -0.28 -32.78 3.64
N ASP A 271 -0.63 -31.64 4.26
CA ASP A 271 -1.86 -30.89 3.95
C ASP A 271 -1.79 -30.18 2.58
N PHE A 272 -0.67 -30.23 1.89
CA PHE A 272 -0.37 -29.50 0.66
C PHE A 272 -0.17 -30.37 -0.59
N ASP A 273 -0.70 -31.58 -0.64
CA ASP A 273 -0.70 -32.37 -1.88
C ASP A 273 -1.66 -31.77 -2.91
N TRP A 274 -1.09 -30.94 -3.76
CA TRP A 274 -1.76 -30.19 -4.83
C TRP A 274 -2.40 -31.08 -5.90
N THR A 275 -2.00 -32.32 -6.00
CA THR A 275 -2.41 -33.24 -7.09
C THR A 275 -3.73 -33.94 -6.79
N ARG A 276 -4.15 -34.04 -5.53
CA ARG A 276 -5.33 -34.81 -5.13
C ARG A 276 -6.68 -34.17 -5.48
N ASN A 277 -6.76 -32.86 -5.66
CA ASN A 277 -8.04 -32.13 -5.82
C ASN A 277 -8.35 -31.61 -7.23
N VAL A 278 -7.44 -31.70 -8.19
CA VAL A 278 -7.70 -31.24 -9.57
C VAL A 278 -8.53 -32.26 -10.38
N LYS A 279 -8.59 -33.51 -9.97
CA LYS A 279 -9.33 -34.59 -10.70
C LYS A 279 -10.84 -34.68 -10.41
N LYS A 280 -11.41 -33.86 -9.52
CA LYS A 280 -12.84 -33.94 -9.16
C LYS A 280 -13.75 -32.91 -9.84
N VAL A 281 -13.24 -32.01 -10.63
CA VAL A 281 -14.06 -30.96 -11.31
C VAL A 281 -14.24 -31.22 -12.82
N SER A 282 -13.63 -32.26 -13.38
CA SER A 282 -13.71 -32.53 -14.83
C SER A 282 -14.73 -33.63 -15.24
N ASN A 283 -15.61 -34.10 -14.33
CA ASN A 283 -16.68 -35.04 -14.68
C ASN A 283 -17.94 -34.63 -13.94
N ASN A 284 -18.67 -33.66 -14.48
CA ASN A 284 -20.13 -33.57 -14.51
C ASN A 284 -20.56 -32.54 -15.55
#